data_9d06addcadb18f127c8ed26e29d9408b
#
_entry.id   9d06addcadb18f127c8ed26e29d9408b
#
_cell.length_a   1.000
_cell.length_b   1.000
_cell.length_c   1.000
_cell.angle_alpha   90.00
_cell.angle_beta   90.00
_cell.angle_gamma   90.00
#
_symmetry.space_group_name_H-M   'P 1'
#
loop_
_entity.id
_entity.type
_entity.pdbx_description
1 polymer ?
#
loop_
_entity_poly.entity_id
_entity_poly.type
_entity_poly.pdbx_seq_one_letter_code
_entity_poly.pdbx_strand_id
1 'polypeptide(L)'
;MNKEIIDKTIAALRHNHFEVFFAHNTAEASAIFFRDIFPGLQVETVSWGDSETMKATGVLNELRKNPELSVIDSFAPGMSRKQKIYWRRQALLTDLFLTGSNALTQKGQLVNLDMIGNRVGGITFGPKHVVLFIGINKITANLEEAMHRVRTIAAPRNAIRHEGLDRKSVV
;
A
#
# COMPACT_ATOMS: atom_id res chain seq x y z
N MET A 1 -3.46 12.10 -17.20
CA MET A 1 -3.32 13.12 -16.13
C MET A 1 -2.25 14.09 -16.54
N ASN A 2 -2.44 15.40 -16.33
CA ASN A 2 -1.49 16.45 -16.69
C ASN A 2 -0.20 16.30 -15.86
N LYS A 3 0.98 16.48 -16.50
CA LYS A 3 2.29 16.43 -15.85
C LYS A 3 2.39 17.40 -14.66
N GLU A 4 1.84 18.60 -14.81
CA GLU A 4 1.80 19.63 -13.77
C GLU A 4 1.16 19.14 -12.45
N ILE A 5 0.06 18.37 -12.54
CA ILE A 5 -0.61 17.78 -11.36
C ILE A 5 0.30 16.76 -10.67
N ILE A 6 1.01 15.96 -11.44
CA ILE A 6 1.94 14.96 -10.91
C ILE A 6 3.08 15.66 -10.18
N ASP A 7 3.71 16.63 -10.82
CA ASP A 7 4.86 17.38 -10.27
C ASP A 7 4.45 18.13 -8.99
N LYS A 8 3.28 18.77 -8.98
CA LYS A 8 2.70 19.41 -7.79
C LYS A 8 2.48 18.41 -6.65
N THR A 9 1.93 17.23 -6.96
CA THR A 9 1.67 16.20 -5.95
C THR A 9 2.98 15.64 -5.38
N ILE A 10 3.99 15.43 -6.22
CA ILE A 10 5.33 15.00 -5.77
C ILE A 10 5.95 16.04 -4.85
N ALA A 11 5.90 17.33 -5.23
CA ALA A 11 6.41 18.41 -4.40
C ALA A 11 5.71 18.47 -3.04
N ALA A 12 4.39 18.31 -3.00
CA ALA A 12 3.61 18.28 -1.77
C ALA A 12 3.95 17.08 -0.87
N LEU A 13 4.14 15.89 -1.45
CA LEU A 13 4.57 14.72 -0.70
C LEU A 13 5.97 14.92 -0.10
N ARG A 14 6.92 15.44 -0.87
CA ARG A 14 8.27 15.74 -0.38
C ARG A 14 8.27 16.79 0.73
N HIS A 15 7.43 17.81 0.61
CA HIS A 15 7.21 18.80 1.68
C HIS A 15 6.66 18.15 2.96
N ASN A 16 5.82 17.12 2.81
CA ASN A 16 5.29 16.31 3.92
C ASN A 16 6.26 15.19 4.37
N HIS A 17 7.56 15.31 4.06
CA HIS A 17 8.64 14.39 4.45
C HIS A 17 8.54 12.96 3.89
N PHE A 18 7.82 12.75 2.79
CA PHE A 18 7.89 11.50 2.06
C PHE A 18 9.09 11.51 1.11
N GLU A 19 9.81 10.41 1.06
CA GLU A 19 10.71 10.11 -0.05
C GLU A 19 9.89 9.63 -1.24
N VAL A 20 10.05 10.28 -2.41
CA VAL A 20 9.16 10.07 -3.55
C VAL A 20 9.93 9.74 -4.80
N PHE A 21 9.61 8.61 -5.39
CA PHE A 21 10.09 8.13 -6.67
C PHE A 21 8.94 8.11 -7.68
N PHE A 22 9.17 8.61 -8.88
CA PHE A 22 8.19 8.57 -9.96
C PHE A 22 8.55 7.48 -10.95
N ALA A 23 7.56 6.67 -11.33
CA ALA A 23 7.68 5.63 -12.34
C ALA A 23 6.59 5.78 -13.40
N HIS A 24 6.94 5.60 -14.67
CA HIS A 24 5.98 5.70 -15.78
C HIS A 24 5.06 4.48 -15.89
N ASN A 25 5.50 3.33 -15.37
CA ASN A 25 4.75 2.07 -15.41
C ASN A 25 5.15 1.15 -14.22
N THR A 26 4.46 0.03 -14.10
CA THR A 26 4.67 -0.93 -13.01
C THR A 26 6.02 -1.63 -13.06
N ALA A 27 6.56 -1.88 -14.26
CA ALA A 27 7.88 -2.49 -14.43
C ALA A 27 9.00 -1.55 -13.98
N GLU A 28 8.90 -0.27 -14.35
CA GLU A 28 9.83 0.76 -13.88
C GLU A 28 9.72 0.96 -12.36
N ALA A 29 8.52 0.93 -11.79
CA ALA A 29 8.33 1.00 -10.34
C ALA A 29 9.02 -0.15 -9.61
N SER A 30 8.98 -1.37 -10.17
CA SER A 30 9.72 -2.51 -9.66
C SER A 30 11.24 -2.31 -9.76
N ALA A 31 11.72 -1.83 -10.93
CA ALA A 31 13.14 -1.58 -11.14
C ALA A 31 13.69 -0.52 -10.16
N ILE A 32 12.98 0.58 -9.97
CA ILE A 32 13.32 1.63 -9.00
C ILE A 32 13.36 1.06 -7.58
N PHE A 33 12.37 0.25 -7.21
CA PHE A 33 12.32 -0.36 -5.88
C PHE A 33 13.58 -1.17 -5.59
N PHE A 34 14.00 -2.05 -6.49
CA PHE A 34 15.16 -2.92 -6.28
C PHE A 34 16.50 -2.22 -6.46
N ARG A 35 16.57 -1.18 -7.29
CA ARG A 35 17.81 -0.43 -7.56
C ARG A 35 18.06 0.66 -6.53
N ASP A 36 17.03 1.44 -6.18
CA ASP A 36 17.18 2.72 -5.48
C ASP A 36 16.64 2.70 -4.05
N ILE A 37 15.64 1.84 -3.73
CA ILE A 37 14.97 1.83 -2.44
C ILE A 37 15.47 0.68 -1.57
N PHE A 38 15.26 -0.55 -2.03
CA PHE A 38 15.51 -1.76 -1.24
C PHE A 38 16.96 -1.92 -0.74
N PRO A 39 18.02 -1.61 -1.52
CA PRO A 39 19.40 -1.76 -1.07
C PRO A 39 19.77 -0.83 0.10
N GLY A 40 19.08 0.31 0.25
CA GLY A 40 19.29 1.23 1.36
C GLY A 40 18.58 0.83 2.65
N LEU A 41 17.75 -0.21 2.61
CA LEU A 41 16.96 -0.67 3.75
C LEU A 41 17.63 -1.91 4.38
N GLN A 42 17.73 -1.92 5.71
CA GLN A 42 18.13 -3.11 6.46
C GLN A 42 16.89 -3.94 6.75
N VAL A 43 16.59 -4.94 5.90
CA VAL A 43 15.35 -5.70 5.91
C VAL A 43 15.63 -7.19 6.03
N GLU A 44 15.13 -7.81 7.09
CA GLU A 44 15.10 -9.25 7.29
C GLU A 44 13.66 -9.80 7.18
N THR A 45 12.67 -8.97 7.53
CA THR A 45 11.26 -9.36 7.57
C THR A 45 10.40 -8.45 6.70
N VAL A 46 9.54 -9.07 5.88
CA VAL A 46 8.65 -8.35 4.93
C VAL A 46 7.21 -8.80 5.10
N SER A 47 6.28 -7.86 5.06
CA SER A 47 4.87 -8.14 4.93
C SER A 47 4.19 -7.09 4.04
N TRP A 48 2.87 -7.22 3.84
CA TRP A 48 2.13 -6.30 2.97
C TRP A 48 0.67 -6.13 3.36
N GLY A 49 0.10 -4.99 2.95
CA GLY A 49 -1.34 -4.76 2.92
C GLY A 49 -1.92 -5.03 1.53
N ASP A 50 -3.20 -5.40 1.44
CA ASP A 50 -3.84 -5.67 0.16
C ASP A 50 -3.88 -4.42 -0.72
N SER A 51 -3.17 -4.45 -1.83
CA SER A 51 -3.07 -3.36 -2.81
C SER A 51 -2.86 -3.90 -4.22
N GLU A 52 -3.84 -3.66 -5.10
CA GLU A 52 -3.75 -4.06 -6.50
C GLU A 52 -2.58 -3.37 -7.23
N THR A 53 -2.33 -2.08 -6.91
CA THR A 53 -1.21 -1.34 -7.51
C THR A 53 0.13 -1.97 -7.13
N MET A 54 0.31 -2.31 -5.86
CA MET A 54 1.52 -2.98 -5.38
C MET A 54 1.68 -4.37 -6.03
N LYS A 55 0.62 -5.17 -6.06
CA LYS A 55 0.64 -6.49 -6.72
C LYS A 55 1.04 -6.41 -8.18
N ALA A 56 0.52 -5.41 -8.91
CA ALA A 56 0.81 -5.21 -10.34
C ALA A 56 2.28 -4.90 -10.63
N THR A 57 3.08 -4.42 -9.65
CA THR A 57 4.52 -4.20 -9.84
C THR A 57 5.34 -5.51 -9.84
N GLY A 58 4.80 -6.59 -9.29
CA GLY A 58 5.54 -7.84 -9.13
C GLY A 58 6.58 -7.86 -8.00
N VAL A 59 6.82 -6.73 -7.33
CA VAL A 59 7.84 -6.59 -6.27
C VAL A 59 7.72 -7.66 -5.20
N LEU A 60 6.51 -7.93 -4.72
CA LEU A 60 6.28 -8.97 -3.70
C LEU A 60 6.69 -10.37 -4.17
N ASN A 61 6.45 -10.69 -5.45
CA ASN A 61 6.82 -11.99 -6.00
C ASN A 61 8.33 -12.16 -6.08
N GLU A 62 9.07 -11.09 -6.39
CA GLU A 62 10.53 -11.12 -6.40
C GLU A 62 11.10 -11.22 -4.98
N LEU A 63 10.58 -10.47 -4.01
CA LEU A 63 11.00 -10.56 -2.61
C LEU A 63 10.80 -11.97 -2.03
N ARG A 64 9.74 -12.67 -2.41
CA ARG A 64 9.49 -14.06 -2.00
C ARG A 64 10.53 -15.07 -2.51
N LYS A 65 11.29 -14.73 -3.55
CA LYS A 65 12.35 -15.59 -4.08
C LYS A 65 13.67 -15.43 -3.31
N ASN A 66 13.80 -14.38 -2.52
CA ASN A 66 15.00 -14.14 -1.72
C ASN A 66 14.99 -15.00 -0.45
N PRO A 67 15.89 -16.00 -0.32
CA PRO A 67 15.93 -16.91 0.82
C PRO A 67 16.37 -16.23 2.12
N GLU A 68 16.98 -15.05 2.05
CA GLU A 68 17.41 -14.29 3.23
C GLU A 68 16.27 -13.52 3.89
N LEU A 69 15.12 -13.42 3.21
CA LEU A 69 13.96 -12.68 3.71
C LEU A 69 12.92 -13.61 4.34
N SER A 70 12.52 -13.28 5.55
CA SER A 70 11.34 -13.88 6.18
C SER A 70 10.08 -13.14 5.74
N VAL A 71 9.25 -13.79 4.93
CA VAL A 71 8.01 -13.20 4.38
C VAL A 71 6.81 -13.61 5.22
N ILE A 72 6.20 -12.65 5.93
CA ILE A 72 4.99 -12.86 6.73
C ILE A 72 3.76 -12.71 5.84
N ASP A 73 3.19 -13.84 5.42
CA ASP A 73 2.00 -13.91 4.58
C ASP A 73 0.71 -13.98 5.43
N SER A 74 0.05 -12.85 5.62
CA SER A 74 -1.23 -12.77 6.32
C SER A 74 -2.45 -13.08 5.42
N PHE A 75 -2.21 -13.42 4.15
CA PHE A 75 -3.23 -13.74 3.14
C PHE A 75 -3.16 -15.18 2.64
N ALA A 76 -2.29 -16.01 3.20
CA ALA A 76 -2.13 -17.39 2.76
C ALA A 76 -3.48 -18.14 2.77
N PRO A 77 -3.74 -18.98 1.74
CA PRO A 77 -4.98 -19.75 1.66
C PRO A 77 -5.10 -20.74 2.82
N GLY A 78 -6.32 -21.14 3.16
CA GLY A 78 -6.59 -22.14 4.20
C GLY A 78 -6.51 -21.65 5.65
N MET A 79 -6.05 -20.42 5.90
CA MET A 79 -6.02 -19.87 7.26
C MET A 79 -7.43 -19.56 7.78
N SER A 80 -7.68 -19.96 9.04
CA SER A 80 -8.86 -19.52 9.81
C SER A 80 -8.85 -18.01 10.04
N ARG A 81 -10.00 -17.43 10.38
CA ARG A 81 -10.11 -15.99 10.73
C ARG A 81 -9.16 -15.61 11.87
N LYS A 82 -9.02 -16.46 12.90
CA LYS A 82 -8.13 -16.22 14.05
C LYS A 82 -6.66 -16.17 13.62
N GLN A 83 -6.23 -17.10 12.77
CA GLN A 83 -4.87 -17.12 12.20
C GLN A 83 -4.60 -15.89 11.33
N LYS A 84 -5.54 -15.51 10.46
CA LYS A 84 -5.42 -14.28 9.64
C LYS A 84 -5.24 -13.02 10.49
N ILE A 85 -6.00 -12.87 11.57
CA ILE A 85 -5.86 -11.73 12.50
C ILE A 85 -4.52 -11.78 13.23
N TYR A 86 -4.08 -12.94 13.67
CA TYR A 86 -2.76 -13.12 14.31
C TYR A 86 -1.64 -12.65 13.36
N TRP A 87 -1.60 -13.19 12.13
CA TRP A 87 -0.54 -12.84 11.16
C TRP A 87 -0.60 -11.38 10.69
N ARG A 88 -1.79 -10.78 10.59
CA ARG A 88 -1.92 -9.34 10.32
C ARG A 88 -1.36 -8.46 11.44
N ARG A 89 -1.41 -8.91 12.69
CA ARG A 89 -0.72 -8.24 13.80
C ARG A 89 0.79 -8.43 13.72
N GLN A 90 1.25 -9.64 13.37
CA GLN A 90 2.69 -9.87 13.15
C GLN A 90 3.24 -9.03 12.00
N ALA A 91 2.46 -8.81 10.96
CA ALA A 91 2.80 -7.93 9.84
C ALA A 91 3.14 -6.49 10.26
N LEU A 92 2.63 -6.01 11.40
CA LEU A 92 2.95 -4.67 11.92
C LEU A 92 4.32 -4.61 12.60
N LEU A 93 4.97 -5.74 12.83
CA LEU A 93 6.28 -5.86 13.47
C LEU A 93 7.40 -6.12 12.47
N THR A 94 7.12 -6.11 11.16
CA THR A 94 8.11 -6.36 10.11
C THR A 94 9.01 -5.15 9.88
N ASP A 95 10.20 -5.38 9.31
CA ASP A 95 11.09 -4.31 8.91
C ASP A 95 10.52 -3.53 7.72
N LEU A 96 9.93 -4.24 6.74
CA LEU A 96 9.36 -3.64 5.54
C LEU A 96 7.90 -4.03 5.36
N PHE A 97 7.05 -3.01 5.14
CA PHE A 97 5.64 -3.20 4.81
C PHE A 97 5.31 -2.56 3.45
N LEU A 98 4.85 -3.37 2.53
CA LEU A 98 4.48 -2.95 1.19
C LEU A 98 2.98 -2.77 1.07
N THR A 99 2.49 -1.65 0.55
CA THR A 99 1.07 -1.45 0.35
C THR A 99 0.76 -0.36 -0.69
N GLY A 100 -0.42 0.18 -0.68
CA GLY A 100 -0.88 1.33 -1.46
C GLY A 100 -1.83 2.20 -0.66
N SER A 101 -2.33 3.27 -1.28
CA SER A 101 -3.37 4.13 -0.72
C SER A 101 -4.66 4.03 -1.52
N ASN A 102 -5.81 4.29 -0.89
CA ASN A 102 -7.10 4.37 -1.60
C ASN A 102 -7.23 5.66 -2.41
N ALA A 103 -6.74 6.78 -1.90
CA ALA A 103 -6.64 8.05 -2.62
C ALA A 103 -5.44 8.87 -2.09
N LEU A 104 -4.99 9.82 -2.92
CA LEU A 104 -3.93 10.77 -2.63
C LEU A 104 -4.39 12.14 -3.12
N THR A 105 -4.34 13.15 -2.27
CA THR A 105 -4.65 14.52 -2.71
C THR A 105 -3.43 15.20 -3.34
N GLN A 106 -3.67 16.23 -4.16
CA GLN A 106 -2.58 17.09 -4.69
C GLN A 106 -1.81 17.85 -3.61
N LYS A 107 -2.29 17.85 -2.36
CA LYS A 107 -1.61 18.38 -1.18
C LYS A 107 -0.79 17.32 -0.43
N GLY A 108 -0.65 16.11 -0.98
CA GLY A 108 0.13 15.02 -0.39
C GLY A 108 -0.57 14.31 0.79
N GLN A 109 -1.89 14.42 0.93
CA GLN A 109 -2.65 13.73 1.97
C GLN A 109 -3.07 12.34 1.48
N LEU A 110 -2.73 11.31 2.25
CA LEU A 110 -3.16 9.94 2.01
C LEU A 110 -4.53 9.70 2.64
N VAL A 111 -5.49 9.19 1.86
CA VAL A 111 -6.83 8.87 2.35
C VAL A 111 -7.07 7.38 2.21
N ASN A 112 -7.33 6.73 3.35
CA ASN A 112 -7.46 5.29 3.43
C ASN A 112 -8.71 4.89 4.22
N LEU A 113 -9.34 3.78 3.79
CA LEU A 113 -10.42 3.11 4.48
C LEU A 113 -10.12 1.62 4.50
N ASP A 114 -10.04 1.05 5.69
CA ASP A 114 -9.78 -0.36 5.92
C ASP A 114 -10.97 -1.03 6.59
N MET A 115 -11.17 -2.30 6.27
CA MET A 115 -12.19 -3.13 6.91
C MET A 115 -11.87 -3.43 8.38
N ILE A 116 -10.59 -3.66 8.69
CA ILE A 116 -10.12 -4.04 10.04
C ILE A 116 -8.93 -3.21 10.53
N GLY A 117 -8.49 -2.21 9.76
CA GLY A 117 -7.43 -1.28 10.15
C GLY A 117 -5.99 -1.80 10.02
N ASN A 118 -5.77 -3.03 9.55
CA ASN A 118 -4.42 -3.61 9.48
C ASN A 118 -3.48 -2.87 8.52
N ARG A 119 -3.97 -2.41 7.37
CA ARG A 119 -3.17 -1.64 6.41
C ARG A 119 -2.91 -0.22 6.92
N VAL A 120 -3.95 0.45 7.44
CA VAL A 120 -3.81 1.77 8.06
C VAL A 120 -2.86 1.70 9.25
N GLY A 121 -2.98 0.67 10.10
CA GLY A 121 -2.04 0.43 11.20
C GLY A 121 -0.59 0.31 10.71
N GLY A 122 -0.34 -0.45 9.63
CA GLY A 122 1.00 -0.57 9.02
C GLY A 122 1.53 0.73 8.42
N ILE A 123 0.66 1.59 7.89
CA ILE A 123 1.06 2.89 7.32
C ILE A 123 1.40 3.90 8.43
N THR A 124 0.68 3.89 9.55
CA THR A 124 0.78 4.92 10.59
C THR A 124 1.77 4.58 11.69
N PHE A 125 1.89 3.30 12.03
CA PHE A 125 2.78 2.83 13.10
C PHE A 125 3.00 1.32 13.02
N GLY A 126 4.24 0.87 13.24
CA GLY A 126 4.59 -0.56 13.35
C GLY A 126 5.85 -0.89 12.57
N PRO A 127 5.77 -1.14 11.25
CA PRO A 127 6.93 -1.47 10.42
C PRO A 127 8.00 -0.36 10.44
N LYS A 128 9.28 -0.75 10.38
CA LYS A 128 10.40 0.22 10.32
C LYS A 128 10.36 1.05 9.03
N HIS A 129 10.03 0.40 7.92
CA HIS A 129 9.93 1.02 6.60
C HIS A 129 8.58 0.69 5.96
N VAL A 130 7.95 1.68 5.35
CA VAL A 130 6.69 1.51 4.62
C VAL A 130 6.86 2.04 3.20
N VAL A 131 6.63 1.18 2.20
CA VAL A 131 6.65 1.57 0.79
C VAL A 131 5.24 1.53 0.22
N LEU A 132 4.80 2.67 -0.31
CA LEU A 132 3.47 2.87 -0.87
C LEU A 132 3.54 2.92 -2.40
N PHE A 133 2.91 1.96 -3.06
CA PHE A 133 2.73 1.97 -4.52
C PHE A 133 1.40 2.63 -4.86
N ILE A 134 1.44 3.82 -5.46
CA ILE A 134 0.26 4.63 -5.72
C ILE A 134 0.17 4.98 -7.21
N GLY A 135 -0.84 4.45 -7.89
CA GLY A 135 -1.09 4.82 -9.28
C GLY A 135 -1.63 6.25 -9.40
N ILE A 136 -1.26 6.95 -10.47
CA ILE A 136 -1.70 8.34 -10.75
C ILE A 136 -3.23 8.49 -10.80
N ASN A 137 -3.96 7.42 -11.14
CA ASN A 137 -5.43 7.36 -11.12
C ASN A 137 -6.06 7.51 -9.72
N LYS A 138 -5.23 7.57 -8.67
CA LYS A 138 -5.67 7.78 -7.28
C LYS A 138 -5.47 9.22 -6.81
N ILE A 139 -4.84 10.08 -7.62
CA ILE A 139 -4.66 11.49 -7.31
C ILE A 139 -5.99 12.22 -7.49
N THR A 140 -6.35 13.03 -6.50
CA THR A 140 -7.57 13.85 -6.43
C THR A 140 -7.20 15.29 -6.11
N ALA A 141 -8.04 16.25 -6.46
CA ALA A 141 -7.74 17.66 -6.25
C ALA A 141 -7.68 18.03 -4.76
N ASN A 142 -8.57 17.45 -3.96
CA ASN A 142 -8.76 17.80 -2.56
C ASN A 142 -9.24 16.61 -1.72
N LEU A 143 -9.42 16.84 -0.42
CA LEU A 143 -9.84 15.81 0.54
C LEU A 143 -11.28 15.31 0.28
N GLU A 144 -12.19 16.19 -0.14
CA GLU A 144 -13.58 15.84 -0.43
C GLU A 144 -13.66 14.84 -1.61
N GLU A 145 -12.97 15.12 -2.70
CA GLU A 145 -12.84 14.21 -3.83
C GLU A 145 -12.16 12.89 -3.45
N ALA A 146 -11.15 12.95 -2.58
CA ALA A 146 -10.48 11.75 -2.07
C ALA A 146 -11.44 10.88 -1.26
N MET A 147 -12.23 11.46 -0.37
CA MET A 147 -13.27 10.76 0.40
C MET A 147 -14.37 10.21 -0.50
N HIS A 148 -14.81 10.99 -1.51
CA HIS A 148 -15.76 10.52 -2.52
C HIS A 148 -15.20 9.31 -3.27
N ARG A 149 -13.95 9.39 -3.78
CA ARG A 149 -13.27 8.29 -4.46
C ARG A 149 -13.18 7.03 -3.59
N VAL A 150 -12.87 7.19 -2.31
CA VAL A 150 -12.79 6.06 -1.37
C VAL A 150 -14.15 5.35 -1.28
N ARG A 151 -15.24 6.09 -1.12
CA ARG A 151 -16.59 5.53 -0.94
C ARG A 151 -17.15 4.93 -2.23
N THR A 152 -16.93 5.57 -3.38
CA THR A 152 -17.57 5.19 -4.64
C THR A 152 -16.74 4.24 -5.50
N ILE A 153 -15.43 4.20 -5.33
CA ILE A 153 -14.52 3.38 -6.14
C ILE A 153 -13.75 2.36 -5.31
N ALA A 154 -13.00 2.82 -4.29
CA ALA A 154 -12.06 1.94 -3.61
C ALA A 154 -12.78 0.91 -2.71
N ALA A 155 -13.74 1.33 -1.91
CA ALA A 155 -14.50 0.44 -1.02
C ALA A 155 -15.35 -0.58 -1.78
N PRO A 156 -16.13 -0.23 -2.82
CA PRO A 156 -16.87 -1.21 -3.62
C PRO A 156 -15.95 -2.24 -4.30
N ARG A 157 -14.84 -1.81 -4.90
CA ARG A 157 -13.86 -2.72 -5.52
C ARG A 157 -13.25 -3.67 -4.50
N ASN A 158 -12.97 -3.20 -3.29
CA ASN A 158 -12.46 -4.06 -2.22
C ASN A 158 -13.53 -5.07 -1.77
N ALA A 159 -14.79 -4.67 -1.62
CA ALA A 159 -15.88 -5.55 -1.24
C ALA A 159 -16.10 -6.68 -2.25
N ILE A 160 -16.04 -6.39 -3.55
CA ILE A 160 -16.17 -7.41 -4.62
C ILE A 160 -15.07 -8.47 -4.51
N ARG A 161 -13.82 -8.09 -4.21
CA ARG A 161 -12.70 -9.03 -4.08
C ARG A 161 -12.77 -9.91 -2.84
N HIS A 162 -13.55 -9.52 -1.85
CA HIS A 162 -13.73 -10.22 -0.59
C HIS A 162 -15.18 -10.72 -0.45
N GLU A 163 -15.74 -11.32 -1.49
CA GLU A 163 -17.07 -11.93 -1.49
C GLU A 163 -17.25 -12.85 -0.28
N GLY A 164 -18.37 -12.69 0.44
CA GLY A 164 -18.66 -13.40 1.68
C GLY A 164 -18.31 -12.67 2.98
N LEU A 165 -17.73 -11.47 2.90
CA LEU A 165 -17.60 -10.60 4.07
C LEU A 165 -18.86 -9.74 4.23
N ASP A 166 -19.53 -9.88 5.39
CA ASP A 166 -20.72 -9.11 5.74
C ASP A 166 -20.45 -7.61 5.62
N ARG A 167 -21.30 -6.88 4.88
CA ARG A 167 -21.27 -5.41 4.75
C ARG A 167 -21.32 -4.66 6.08
N LYS A 168 -21.74 -5.32 7.17
CA LYS A 168 -21.78 -4.76 8.52
C LYS A 168 -20.40 -4.55 9.15
N SER A 169 -19.33 -5.07 8.55
CA SER A 169 -17.95 -4.85 9.01
C SER A 169 -17.22 -3.71 8.30
N VAL A 170 -17.93 -2.92 7.49
CA VAL A 170 -17.41 -1.72 6.81
C VAL A 170 -18.04 -0.50 7.45
N VAL A 171 -17.53 -0.10 8.58
CA VAL A 171 -17.82 1.18 9.24
C VAL A 171 -16.56 2.03 9.22
#